data_3f8d6035ce3d65bc86e256a41ee87d0b
#
_entry.id   3f8d6035ce3d65bc86e256a41ee87d0b
#
_cell.length_a   1.000
_cell.length_b   1.000
_cell.length_c   1.000
_cell.angle_alpha   90.00
_cell.angle_beta   90.00
_cell.angle_gamma   90.00
#
_symmetry.space_group_name_H-M   'P 1'
#
loop_
_entity.id
_entity.type
_entity.pdbx_description
1 polymer ?
#
loop_
_entity_poly.entity_id
_entity_poly.type
_entity_poly.pdbx_seq_one_letter_code
_entity_poly.pdbx_strand_id
1 'polypeptide(L)'
;MMNIWHDISPNRIKDEDFFAVIEISKGGKAKYELDKETGMLMMDRILHTSTHYPANYGFIPRTFADDGDPLDVLVLCSEDILPLSLIRCYPIGVIRMIDGGEKDEKIIAIPFKDPTYNTFKDISELPPHIFNEMSHFFSVYKELEHKVTTIEEVSGREDALQIIRTCIDTYSDKFCK
;
A
#
# COMPACT_ATOMS: atom_id res chain seq x y z
N MET A 1 -7.99 19.42 -13.88
CA MET A 1 -6.81 19.16 -13.01
C MET A 1 -6.63 17.66 -12.95
N MET A 2 -5.43 17.13 -13.18
CA MET A 2 -5.17 15.69 -13.15
C MET A 2 -5.20 15.18 -11.72
N ASN A 3 -5.99 14.14 -11.44
CA ASN A 3 -6.01 13.45 -10.14
C ASN A 3 -5.49 12.03 -10.34
N ILE A 4 -4.35 11.75 -9.77
CA ILE A 4 -3.63 10.50 -9.97
C ILE A 4 -4.42 9.27 -9.45
N TRP A 5 -5.36 9.46 -8.53
CA TRP A 5 -6.26 8.39 -8.08
C TRP A 5 -7.23 7.95 -9.19
N HIS A 6 -7.72 8.91 -9.99
CA HIS A 6 -8.80 8.70 -10.96
C HIS A 6 -8.33 8.64 -12.42
N ASP A 7 -7.25 9.34 -12.77
CA ASP A 7 -6.89 9.61 -14.17
C ASP A 7 -5.92 8.57 -14.76
N ILE A 8 -5.46 7.60 -13.96
CA ILE A 8 -4.71 6.45 -14.50
C ILE A 8 -5.65 5.58 -15.34
N SER A 9 -5.19 5.19 -16.53
CA SER A 9 -5.98 4.31 -17.40
C SER A 9 -6.38 3.01 -16.69
N PRO A 10 -7.67 2.60 -16.75
CA PRO A 10 -8.12 1.36 -16.14
C PRO A 10 -7.38 0.12 -16.68
N ASN A 11 -6.88 0.16 -17.90
CA ASN A 11 -6.09 -0.94 -18.48
C ASN A 11 -4.76 -1.18 -17.76
N ARG A 12 -4.30 -0.23 -16.93
CA ARG A 12 -3.07 -0.32 -16.15
C ARG A 12 -3.30 -0.84 -14.72
N ILE A 13 -4.56 -1.09 -14.34
CA ILE A 13 -4.92 -1.51 -12.98
C ILE A 13 -5.71 -2.81 -13.09
N LYS A 14 -5.03 -3.92 -12.80
CA LYS A 14 -5.59 -5.27 -12.71
C LYS A 14 -5.14 -5.89 -11.40
N ASP A 15 -5.84 -6.91 -10.94
CA ASP A 15 -5.53 -7.57 -9.67
C ASP A 15 -4.11 -8.17 -9.61
N GLU A 16 -3.63 -8.75 -10.70
CA GLU A 16 -2.31 -9.40 -10.78
C GLU A 16 -1.22 -8.52 -11.42
N ASP A 17 -1.57 -7.34 -11.93
CA ASP A 17 -0.67 -6.43 -12.66
C ASP A 17 -1.20 -5.01 -12.59
N PHE A 18 -0.62 -4.21 -11.73
CA PHE A 18 -1.06 -2.84 -11.50
C PHE A 18 0.11 -1.87 -11.36
N PHE A 19 -0.19 -0.60 -11.56
CA PHE A 19 0.72 0.47 -11.20
C PHE A 19 0.37 1.00 -9.82
N ALA A 20 1.35 1.01 -8.92
CA ALA A 20 1.26 1.69 -7.63
C ALA A 20 1.81 3.11 -7.74
N VAL A 21 1.25 4.01 -6.95
CA VAL A 21 1.78 5.36 -6.72
C VAL A 21 2.48 5.36 -5.37
N ILE A 22 3.75 5.71 -5.35
CA ILE A 22 4.51 5.78 -4.09
C ILE A 22 4.32 7.16 -3.47
N GLU A 23 3.97 7.18 -2.20
CA GLU A 23 3.84 8.40 -1.37
C GLU A 23 5.02 8.56 -0.43
N ILE A 24 5.55 7.45 0.10
CA ILE A 24 6.62 7.44 1.10
C ILE A 24 7.67 6.43 0.69
N SER A 25 8.91 6.87 0.55
CA SER A 25 10.05 5.99 0.31
C SER A 25 10.35 5.12 1.53
N LYS A 26 10.86 3.91 1.31
CA LYS A 26 11.39 3.05 2.37
C LYS A 26 12.35 3.82 3.27
N GLY A 27 12.25 3.62 4.57
CA GLY A 27 13.08 4.32 5.57
C GLY A 27 12.60 5.72 5.90
N GLY A 28 11.52 6.20 5.27
CA GLY A 28 10.91 7.48 5.57
C GLY A 28 10.24 7.52 6.94
N LYS A 29 10.24 8.68 7.56
CA LYS A 29 9.58 8.98 8.82
C LYS A 29 8.55 10.11 8.69
N ALA A 30 8.64 10.88 7.62
CA ALA A 30 7.61 11.84 7.24
C ALA A 30 6.46 11.09 6.56
N LYS A 31 5.25 11.21 7.11
CA LYS A 31 4.05 10.65 6.49
C LYS A 31 3.52 11.62 5.45
N TYR A 32 3.58 11.18 4.20
CA TYR A 32 2.95 11.84 3.06
C TYR A 32 1.68 11.11 2.66
N GLU A 33 0.72 11.84 2.15
CA GLU A 33 -0.49 11.30 1.56
C GLU A 33 -0.93 12.15 0.36
N LEU A 34 -1.64 11.53 -0.56
CA LEU A 34 -2.22 12.23 -1.69
C LEU A 34 -3.32 13.19 -1.20
N ASP A 35 -3.13 14.47 -1.47
CA ASP A 35 -4.23 15.43 -1.35
C ASP A 35 -5.23 15.20 -2.48
N LYS A 36 -6.42 14.71 -2.15
CA LYS A 36 -7.46 14.32 -3.10
C LYS A 36 -8.02 15.49 -3.90
N GLU A 37 -7.90 16.72 -3.39
CA GLU A 37 -8.37 17.92 -4.05
C GLU A 37 -7.40 18.38 -5.15
N THR A 38 -6.12 18.42 -4.84
CA THR A 38 -5.10 18.97 -5.75
C THR A 38 -4.33 17.92 -6.53
N GLY A 39 -4.30 16.66 -6.07
CA GLY A 39 -3.48 15.59 -6.63
C GLY A 39 -2.00 15.69 -6.29
N MET A 40 -1.63 16.58 -5.39
CA MET A 40 -0.26 16.71 -4.87
C MET A 40 -0.04 15.83 -3.66
N LEU A 41 1.21 15.57 -3.31
CA LEU A 41 1.56 15.03 -2.00
C LEU A 41 1.51 16.12 -0.95
N MET A 42 0.82 15.81 0.14
CA MET A 42 0.79 16.63 1.35
C MET A 42 1.56 15.91 2.46
N MET A 43 2.46 16.63 3.13
CA MET A 43 3.10 16.12 4.33
C MET A 43 2.11 16.27 5.50
N ASP A 44 1.55 15.14 5.94
CA ASP A 44 0.58 15.11 7.03
C ASP A 44 1.26 15.35 8.39
N ARG A 45 2.26 14.52 8.69
CA ARG A 45 3.02 14.62 9.94
C ARG A 45 4.33 13.86 9.89
N ILE A 46 5.19 14.11 10.86
CA ILE A 46 6.33 13.27 11.17
C ILE A 46 5.86 12.21 12.17
N LEU A 47 6.20 10.93 11.96
CA LEU A 47 5.89 9.87 12.92
C LEU A 47 6.50 10.20 14.28
N HIS A 48 5.71 10.05 15.35
CA HIS A 48 6.14 10.36 16.71
C HIS A 48 7.06 9.29 17.30
N THR A 49 6.98 8.06 16.84
CA THR A 49 7.87 6.97 17.26
C THR A 49 9.21 7.05 16.52
N SER A 50 10.18 6.26 16.95
CA SER A 50 11.47 6.09 16.25
C SER A 50 11.39 5.16 15.04
N THR A 51 10.21 4.62 14.72
CA THR A 51 10.01 3.71 13.60
C THR A 51 10.06 4.44 12.25
N HIS A 52 10.44 3.69 11.22
CA HIS A 52 10.52 4.16 9.84
C HIS A 52 9.73 3.20 8.95
N TYR A 53 9.16 3.69 7.86
CA TYR A 53 8.44 2.84 6.91
C TYR A 53 9.33 1.68 6.43
N PRO A 54 8.86 0.42 6.58
CA PRO A 54 9.69 -0.77 6.32
C PRO A 54 9.84 -1.11 4.84
N ALA A 55 9.02 -0.50 3.99
CA ALA A 55 9.04 -0.65 2.54
C ALA A 55 8.56 0.65 1.89
N ASN A 56 8.71 0.78 0.58
CA ASN A 56 8.10 1.87 -0.16
C ASN A 56 6.58 1.75 -0.01
N TYR A 57 5.92 2.84 0.34
CA TYR A 57 4.51 2.85 0.71
C TYR A 57 3.73 3.80 -0.17
N GLY A 58 2.54 3.40 -0.55
CA GLY A 58 1.66 4.22 -1.37
C GLY A 58 0.30 3.55 -1.57
N PHE A 59 -0.30 3.74 -2.73
CA PHE A 59 -1.63 3.23 -3.02
C PHE A 59 -1.76 2.72 -4.46
N ILE A 60 -2.81 1.95 -4.69
CA ILE A 60 -3.19 1.47 -6.02
C ILE A 60 -4.27 2.41 -6.57
N PRO A 61 -4.03 3.15 -7.67
CA PRO A 61 -5.04 3.98 -8.29
C PRO A 61 -6.29 3.19 -8.71
N ARG A 62 -7.44 3.86 -8.81
CA ARG A 62 -8.71 3.26 -9.21
C ARG A 62 -9.16 2.08 -8.33
N THR A 63 -8.80 2.14 -7.05
CA THR A 63 -9.32 1.27 -6.00
C THR A 63 -10.04 2.09 -4.95
N PHE A 64 -10.98 1.47 -4.23
CA PHE A 64 -11.71 2.10 -3.14
C PHE A 64 -11.88 1.09 -2.01
N ALA A 65 -11.22 1.34 -0.89
CA ALA A 65 -11.23 0.48 0.29
C ALA A 65 -12.32 0.88 1.30
N ASP A 66 -12.48 0.07 2.35
CA ASP A 66 -13.53 0.23 3.34
C ASP A 66 -13.44 1.55 4.14
N ASP A 67 -12.23 2.07 4.32
CA ASP A 67 -11.96 3.36 4.97
C ASP A 67 -12.27 4.59 4.11
N GLY A 68 -12.71 4.39 2.87
CA GLY A 68 -13.05 5.47 1.94
C GLY A 68 -11.86 6.03 1.16
N ASP A 69 -10.72 5.39 1.23
CA ASP A 69 -9.48 5.75 0.57
C ASP A 69 -9.06 4.73 -0.50
N PRO A 70 -8.12 5.06 -1.39
CA PRO A 70 -7.52 4.05 -2.26
C PRO A 70 -6.81 2.96 -1.45
N LEU A 71 -6.77 1.75 -2.00
CA LEU A 71 -6.14 0.60 -1.35
C LEU A 71 -4.63 0.81 -1.19
N ASP A 72 -4.14 0.71 0.04
CA ASP A 72 -2.73 0.87 0.37
C ASP A 72 -1.87 -0.28 -0.14
N VAL A 73 -0.63 0.04 -0.49
CA VAL A 73 0.36 -0.95 -0.93
C VAL A 73 1.74 -0.69 -0.34
N LEU A 74 2.38 -1.77 0.12
CA LEU A 74 3.79 -1.84 0.48
C LEU A 74 4.54 -2.47 -0.69
N VAL A 75 5.46 -1.73 -1.28
CA VAL A 75 6.27 -2.21 -2.42
C VAL A 75 7.62 -2.66 -1.90
N LEU A 76 7.80 -3.98 -1.84
CA LEU A 76 9.06 -4.62 -1.49
C LEU A 76 9.99 -4.56 -2.70
N CYS A 77 11.04 -3.76 -2.59
CA CYS A 77 11.95 -3.42 -3.65
C CYS A 77 13.38 -3.32 -3.12
N SER A 78 14.37 -3.58 -3.97
CA SER A 78 15.78 -3.47 -3.62
C SER A 78 16.26 -2.02 -3.45
N GLU A 79 15.51 -1.05 -3.97
CA GLU A 79 15.84 0.38 -3.93
C GLU A 79 14.70 1.21 -3.32
N ASP A 80 15.06 2.40 -2.84
CA ASP A 80 14.12 3.41 -2.40
C ASP A 80 13.52 4.10 -3.64
N ILE A 81 12.19 4.17 -3.68
CA ILE A 81 11.46 4.75 -4.80
C ILE A 81 11.05 6.18 -4.45
N LEU A 82 11.29 7.11 -5.36
CA LEU A 82 10.90 8.51 -5.16
C LEU A 82 9.39 8.66 -5.03
N PRO A 83 8.91 9.51 -4.12
CA PRO A 83 7.49 9.85 -4.05
C PRO A 83 6.93 10.38 -5.38
N LEU A 84 5.66 10.12 -5.64
CA LEU A 84 4.93 10.36 -6.89
C LEU A 84 5.42 9.53 -8.09
N SER A 85 6.24 8.53 -7.87
CA SER A 85 6.59 7.57 -8.91
C SER A 85 5.48 6.55 -9.13
N LEU A 86 5.23 6.23 -10.41
CA LEU A 86 4.43 5.09 -10.82
C LEU A 86 5.33 3.87 -10.97
N ILE A 87 5.00 2.78 -10.28
CA ILE A 87 5.76 1.53 -10.37
C ILE A 87 4.83 0.36 -10.67
N ARG A 88 5.16 -0.41 -11.72
CA ARG A 88 4.39 -1.58 -12.12
C ARG A 88 4.74 -2.76 -11.24
N CYS A 89 3.73 -3.30 -10.53
CA CYS A 89 3.86 -4.33 -9.53
C CYS A 89 2.89 -5.48 -9.72
N TYR A 90 3.16 -6.57 -9.00
CA TYR A 90 2.24 -7.67 -8.78
C TYR A 90 2.15 -7.99 -7.29
N PRO A 91 0.99 -8.47 -6.80
CA PRO A 91 0.81 -8.74 -5.37
C PRO A 91 1.43 -10.09 -4.98
N ILE A 92 1.94 -10.16 -3.75
CA ILE A 92 2.45 -11.40 -3.14
C ILE A 92 1.77 -11.74 -1.82
N GLY A 93 1.06 -10.79 -1.22
CA GLY A 93 0.37 -10.96 0.06
C GLY A 93 -0.33 -9.69 0.51
N VAL A 94 -0.88 -9.75 1.72
CA VAL A 94 -1.65 -8.65 2.34
C VAL A 94 -1.50 -8.69 3.86
N ILE A 95 -1.41 -7.51 4.47
CA ILE A 95 -1.55 -7.31 5.92
C ILE A 95 -2.97 -6.83 6.17
N ARG A 96 -3.73 -7.58 6.98
CA ARG A 96 -5.03 -7.16 7.49
C ARG A 96 -4.86 -6.56 8.87
N MET A 97 -5.35 -5.34 9.04
CA MET A 97 -5.30 -4.65 10.32
C MET A 97 -6.56 -3.84 10.57
N ILE A 98 -6.74 -3.42 11.81
CA ILE A 98 -7.78 -2.50 12.24
C ILE A 98 -7.12 -1.20 12.70
N ASP A 99 -7.55 -0.09 12.15
CA ASP A 99 -7.10 1.25 12.52
C ASP A 99 -8.34 2.11 12.84
N GLY A 100 -8.40 2.62 14.06
CA GLY A 100 -9.55 3.42 14.49
C GLY A 100 -10.91 2.71 14.43
N GLY A 101 -10.91 1.37 14.53
CA GLY A 101 -12.11 0.54 14.45
C GLY A 101 -12.53 0.17 13.01
N GLU A 102 -11.82 0.63 12.01
CA GLU A 102 -12.05 0.32 10.60
C GLU A 102 -11.03 -0.67 10.07
N LYS A 103 -11.46 -1.51 9.11
CA LYS A 103 -10.55 -2.38 8.37
C LYS A 103 -9.61 -1.53 7.54
N ASP A 104 -8.33 -1.86 7.63
CA ASP A 104 -7.26 -1.21 6.90
C ASP A 104 -6.33 -2.30 6.36
N GLU A 105 -6.49 -2.61 5.09
CA GLU A 105 -5.75 -3.67 4.41
C GLU A 105 -4.61 -3.06 3.60
N LYS A 106 -3.43 -3.67 3.69
CA LYS A 106 -2.23 -3.21 2.97
C LYS A 106 -1.68 -4.33 2.12
N ILE A 107 -1.74 -4.16 0.81
CA ILE A 107 -1.18 -5.11 -0.15
C ILE A 107 0.35 -5.10 -0.04
N ILE A 108 0.95 -6.28 -0.14
CA ILE A 108 2.40 -6.44 -0.29
C ILE A 108 2.66 -6.81 -1.75
N ALA A 109 3.48 -6.02 -2.43
CA ALA A 109 3.73 -6.18 -3.86
C ALA A 109 5.21 -6.09 -4.19
N ILE A 110 5.57 -6.63 -5.35
CA ILE A 110 6.94 -6.60 -5.88
C ILE A 110 6.91 -5.97 -7.28
N PRO A 111 7.89 -5.11 -7.61
CA PRO A 111 8.04 -4.58 -8.97
C PRO A 111 8.40 -5.70 -9.96
N PHE A 112 7.74 -5.73 -11.12
CA PHE A 112 8.06 -6.71 -12.18
C PHE A 112 9.52 -6.65 -12.64
N LYS A 113 10.13 -5.47 -12.57
CA LYS A 113 11.48 -5.21 -13.09
C LYS A 113 12.56 -5.15 -12.01
N ASP A 114 12.27 -5.54 -10.78
CA ASP A 114 13.31 -5.68 -9.75
C ASP A 114 13.91 -7.10 -9.81
N PRO A 115 15.13 -7.27 -10.33
CA PRO A 115 15.73 -8.60 -10.49
C PRO A 115 16.06 -9.28 -9.17
N THR A 116 16.11 -8.53 -8.06
CA THR A 116 16.34 -9.09 -6.72
C THR A 116 15.14 -9.85 -6.20
N TYR A 117 13.92 -9.35 -6.49
CA TYR A 117 12.68 -9.86 -5.90
C TYR A 117 11.70 -10.48 -6.90
N ASN A 118 11.82 -10.22 -8.20
CA ASN A 118 10.79 -10.58 -9.19
C ASN A 118 10.62 -12.09 -9.47
N THR A 119 11.42 -12.95 -8.84
CA THR A 119 11.23 -14.39 -8.88
C THR A 119 10.26 -14.89 -7.81
N PHE A 120 10.03 -14.12 -6.75
CA PHE A 120 9.11 -14.47 -5.67
C PHE A 120 7.67 -14.13 -6.08
N LYS A 121 6.75 -15.04 -5.78
CA LYS A 121 5.32 -14.89 -6.15
C LYS A 121 4.38 -14.89 -4.95
N ASP A 122 4.85 -15.34 -3.79
CA ASP A 122 4.08 -15.42 -2.56
C ASP A 122 4.97 -15.10 -1.35
N ILE A 123 4.36 -14.56 -0.29
CA ILE A 123 5.08 -14.24 0.95
C ILE A 123 5.78 -15.46 1.57
N SER A 124 5.25 -16.67 1.34
CA SER A 124 5.83 -17.92 1.85
C SER A 124 7.22 -18.24 1.28
N GLU A 125 7.59 -17.61 0.19
CA GLU A 125 8.90 -17.80 -0.47
C GLU A 125 9.99 -16.87 0.11
N LEU A 126 9.62 -15.94 0.97
CA LEU A 126 10.51 -14.93 1.55
C LEU A 126 10.74 -15.18 3.05
N PRO A 127 11.85 -14.67 3.62
CA PRO A 127 12.08 -14.75 5.05
C PRO A 127 10.91 -14.15 5.86
N PRO A 128 10.32 -14.90 6.82
CA PRO A 128 9.19 -14.41 7.61
C PRO A 128 9.46 -13.12 8.37
N HIS A 129 10.72 -12.87 8.72
CA HIS A 129 11.11 -11.66 9.46
C HIS A 129 10.77 -10.36 8.72
N ILE A 130 10.79 -10.36 7.39
CA ILE A 130 10.39 -9.19 6.56
C ILE A 130 8.95 -8.76 6.93
N PHE A 131 8.05 -9.72 7.03
CA PHE A 131 6.63 -9.46 7.34
C PHE A 131 6.39 -9.21 8.82
N ASN A 132 7.22 -9.78 9.70
CA ASN A 132 7.21 -9.47 11.13
C ASN A 132 7.58 -8.01 11.38
N GLU A 133 8.59 -7.48 10.68
CA GLU A 133 8.95 -6.06 10.77
C GLU A 133 7.85 -5.15 10.25
N MET A 134 7.21 -5.48 9.13
CA MET A 134 6.08 -4.72 8.60
C MET A 134 4.92 -4.69 9.60
N SER A 135 4.55 -5.85 10.13
CA SER A 135 3.48 -5.97 11.13
C SER A 135 3.79 -5.21 12.41
N HIS A 136 5.01 -5.31 12.90
CA HIS A 136 5.46 -4.56 14.08
C HIS A 136 5.38 -3.05 13.84
N PHE A 137 5.85 -2.58 12.68
CA PHE A 137 5.77 -1.17 12.33
C PHE A 137 4.33 -0.64 12.44
N PHE A 138 3.38 -1.30 11.80
CA PHE A 138 1.97 -0.87 11.83
C PHE A 138 1.30 -1.07 13.18
N SER A 139 1.80 -1.94 14.04
CA SER A 139 1.28 -2.10 15.39
C SER A 139 1.70 -0.97 16.34
N VAL A 140 2.82 -0.28 16.07
CA VAL A 140 3.39 0.72 16.98
C VAL A 140 3.53 2.13 16.40
N TYR A 141 3.41 2.33 15.09
CA TYR A 141 3.73 3.60 14.43
C TYR A 141 2.89 4.80 14.90
N LYS A 142 1.70 4.55 15.45
CA LYS A 142 0.80 5.57 16.03
C LYS A 142 0.76 5.55 17.58
N GLU A 143 1.57 4.72 18.23
CA GLU A 143 1.48 4.50 19.67
C GLU A 143 1.71 5.78 20.48
N LEU A 144 2.71 6.58 20.14
CA LEU A 144 2.97 7.86 20.79
C LEU A 144 1.98 8.97 20.41
N GLU A 145 1.10 8.72 19.46
CA GLU A 145 -0.05 9.57 19.13
C GLU A 145 -1.31 9.13 19.90
N HIS A 146 -1.16 8.17 20.81
CA HIS A 146 -2.26 7.58 21.61
C HIS A 146 -3.38 6.96 20.76
N LYS A 147 -3.03 6.42 19.60
CA LYS A 147 -3.94 5.69 18.70
C LYS A 147 -3.58 4.21 18.71
N VAL A 148 -4.61 3.38 18.70
CA VAL A 148 -4.46 1.91 18.71
C VAL A 148 -4.68 1.38 17.30
N THR A 149 -3.73 0.56 16.86
CA THR A 149 -3.82 -0.24 15.65
C THR A 149 -3.62 -1.72 16.04
N THR A 150 -4.34 -2.60 15.37
CA THR A 150 -4.27 -4.05 15.65
C THR A 150 -4.03 -4.81 14.36
N ILE A 151 -2.95 -5.59 14.31
CA ILE A 151 -2.69 -6.52 13.22
C ILE A 151 -3.54 -7.77 13.44
N GLU A 152 -4.35 -8.13 12.45
CA GLU A 152 -5.16 -9.35 12.51
C GLU A 152 -4.42 -10.53 11.89
N GLU A 153 -3.92 -10.36 10.66
CA GLU A 153 -3.34 -11.45 9.89
C GLU A 153 -2.42 -10.93 8.77
N VAL A 154 -1.43 -11.73 8.43
CA VAL A 154 -0.65 -11.58 7.18
C VAL A 154 -0.93 -12.81 6.32
N SER A 155 -1.53 -12.60 5.14
CA SER A 155 -1.98 -13.66 4.24
C SER A 155 -1.25 -13.59 2.90
N GLY A 156 -1.34 -14.69 2.14
CA GLY A 156 -0.63 -14.83 0.86
C GLY A 156 -1.30 -14.13 -0.32
N ARG A 157 -0.75 -14.44 -1.50
CA ARG A 157 -1.13 -13.84 -2.78
C ARG A 157 -2.62 -13.96 -3.13
N GLU A 158 -3.24 -15.11 -2.91
CA GLU A 158 -4.64 -15.34 -3.29
C GLU A 158 -5.59 -14.38 -2.56
N ASP A 159 -5.35 -14.14 -1.28
CA ASP A 159 -6.13 -13.18 -0.49
C ASP A 159 -5.90 -11.75 -0.98
N ALA A 160 -4.66 -11.40 -1.33
CA ALA A 160 -4.34 -10.10 -1.90
C ALA A 160 -5.07 -9.87 -3.23
N LEU A 161 -5.08 -10.85 -4.13
CA LEU A 161 -5.80 -10.77 -5.40
C LEU A 161 -7.30 -10.52 -5.19
N GLN A 162 -7.91 -11.24 -4.24
CA GLN A 162 -9.33 -11.08 -3.94
C GLN A 162 -9.66 -9.67 -3.41
N ILE A 163 -8.83 -9.13 -2.53
CA ILE A 163 -9.01 -7.79 -1.97
C ILE A 163 -8.86 -6.73 -3.07
N ILE A 164 -7.85 -6.85 -3.93
CA ILE A 164 -7.64 -5.91 -5.04
C ILE A 164 -8.86 -5.91 -5.99
N ARG A 165 -9.37 -7.10 -6.36
CA ARG A 165 -10.58 -7.20 -7.20
C ARG A 165 -11.76 -6.49 -6.57
N THR A 166 -12.03 -6.76 -5.30
CA THR A 166 -13.12 -6.13 -4.56
C THR A 166 -12.99 -4.60 -4.54
N CYS A 167 -11.78 -4.08 -4.30
CA CYS A 167 -11.54 -2.64 -4.27
C CYS A 167 -11.64 -1.98 -5.66
N ILE A 168 -11.27 -2.68 -6.74
CA ILE A 168 -11.47 -2.22 -8.12
C ILE A 168 -12.97 -2.16 -8.45
N ASP A 169 -13.72 -3.20 -8.11
CA ASP A 169 -15.17 -3.27 -8.35
C ASP A 169 -15.90 -2.17 -7.58
N THR A 170 -15.58 -1.99 -6.29
CA THR A 170 -16.16 -0.94 -5.46
C THR A 170 -15.86 0.46 -6.01
N TYR A 171 -14.63 0.67 -6.50
CA TYR A 171 -14.26 1.92 -7.17
C TYR A 171 -15.11 2.15 -8.42
N SER A 172 -15.25 1.14 -9.27
CA SER A 172 -16.03 1.21 -10.50
C SER A 172 -17.49 1.53 -10.23
N ASP A 173 -18.09 0.88 -9.23
CA ASP A 173 -19.47 1.12 -8.82
C ASP A 173 -19.70 2.53 -8.29
N LYS A 174 -18.70 3.10 -7.64
CA LYS A 174 -18.80 4.44 -7.04
C LYS A 174 -18.53 5.58 -8.02
N PHE A 175 -17.50 5.42 -8.87
CA PHE A 175 -16.95 6.53 -9.65
C PHE A 175 -17.12 6.40 -11.18
N CYS A 176 -17.51 5.23 -11.71
CA CYS A 176 -17.59 4.98 -13.15
C CYS A 176 -19.02 4.82 -13.68
N LYS A 177 -20.00 5.41 -13.02
CA LYS A 177 -21.42 5.43 -13.45
C LYS A 177 -21.66 6.52 -14.47
#